data_19e1c2f2bf228eb0c5b6e4695ccc7d88
#
_entry.id   19e1c2f2bf228eb0c5b6e4695ccc7d88
#
_cell.length_a   1.000
_cell.length_b   1.000
_cell.length_c   1.000
_cell.angle_alpha   90.00
_cell.angle_beta   90.00
_cell.angle_gamma   90.00
#
_symmetry.space_group_name_H-M   'P 1'
#
loop_
_entity.id
_entity.type
_entity.pdbx_description
1 polymer ?
#
loop_
_entity_poly.entity_id
_entity_poly.type
_entity_poly.pdbx_seq_one_letter_code
_entity_poly.pdbx_strand_id
1 'polypeptide(L)'
;MTDTGPLFVSSGDLIADRRYQWALDYAARGDLAGAADILAQALELAPRFAAAWFALGEIRDRRGDTGGAVVAFEKARDADPEDYHGACLQLARLGAGEVTPAMREAYVRRLFDQYAARYDAALAGRLAYRGPDILRDAVASVMRAAGRPLRFGWMLDLGCGTGLGGAAFRPVVDWLVGVDLSSAMVAQATSKGLYDRLATADLAAFLAEEAANAARYHLILAADVFVYVHDLAPIMAGVAAVLAPDGVAAFTVETHSGDGAKLLPTLRYAHGADYLRGALRDAGLAVAHLAKASVRIEKGAPVDGLVVVARPSTAMPAPVTSGG
;
A
#
# COMPACT_ATOMS: atom_id res chain seq x y z
N MET A 1 -11.26 -10.30 8.61
CA MET A 1 -9.91 -10.89 8.65
C MET A 1 -9.40 -10.93 7.24
N THR A 2 -8.40 -10.13 6.95
CA THR A 2 -7.56 -10.41 5.81
C THR A 2 -7.04 -11.80 6.06
N ASP A 3 -7.41 -12.78 5.24
CA ASP A 3 -6.77 -14.10 5.25
C ASP A 3 -5.39 -13.95 4.57
N THR A 4 -4.65 -13.02 5.09
CA THR A 4 -3.22 -12.93 5.09
C THR A 4 -2.78 -13.83 6.23
N GLY A 5 -3.23 -15.11 6.19
CA GLY A 5 -2.88 -16.06 7.23
C GLY A 5 -1.37 -16.04 7.39
N PRO A 6 -0.84 -15.71 8.56
CA PRO A 6 0.59 -15.73 8.76
C PRO A 6 1.12 -17.10 8.38
N LEU A 7 2.31 -17.13 7.82
CA LEU A 7 3.16 -18.31 7.90
C LEU A 7 3.03 -18.83 9.33
N PHE A 8 2.82 -20.14 9.49
CA PHE A 8 2.57 -20.82 10.74
C PHE A 8 3.15 -20.09 11.95
N VAL A 9 2.27 -19.40 12.68
CA VAL A 9 2.63 -18.65 13.88
C VAL A 9 2.51 -19.63 15.03
N SER A 10 3.61 -19.95 15.67
CA SER A 10 3.64 -20.83 16.83
C SER A 10 4.05 -20.05 18.08
N SER A 11 3.33 -20.33 19.15
CA SER A 11 3.66 -19.88 20.50
C SER A 11 4.74 -20.74 21.17
N GLY A 12 5.06 -21.89 20.57
CA GLY A 12 5.83 -22.97 21.19
C GLY A 12 4.99 -23.96 21.99
N ASP A 13 3.69 -23.68 22.20
CA ASP A 13 2.72 -24.57 22.84
C ASP A 13 1.65 -25.00 21.84
N LEU A 14 1.58 -26.29 21.52
CA LEU A 14 0.65 -26.82 20.51
C LEU A 14 -0.83 -26.63 20.89
N ILE A 15 -1.15 -26.56 22.17
CA ILE A 15 -2.54 -26.36 22.62
C ILE A 15 -2.89 -24.88 22.44
N ALA A 16 -2.01 -23.97 22.80
CA ALA A 16 -2.20 -22.54 22.57
C ALA A 16 -2.31 -22.23 21.07
N ASP A 17 -1.47 -22.83 20.24
CA ASP A 17 -1.51 -22.68 18.77
C ASP A 17 -2.86 -23.15 18.20
N ARG A 18 -3.37 -24.31 18.65
CA ARG A 18 -4.68 -24.83 18.23
C ARG A 18 -5.82 -23.94 18.67
N ARG A 19 -5.80 -23.45 19.92
CA ARG A 19 -6.80 -22.48 20.41
C ARG A 19 -6.78 -21.19 19.61
N TYR A 20 -5.61 -20.68 19.27
CA TYR A 20 -5.48 -19.52 18.40
C TYR A 20 -6.16 -19.74 17.05
N GLN A 21 -5.94 -20.88 16.38
CA GLN A 21 -6.62 -21.19 15.12
C GLN A 21 -8.14 -21.27 15.27
N TRP A 22 -8.64 -21.92 16.33
CA TRP A 22 -10.07 -21.97 16.62
C TRP A 22 -10.67 -20.58 16.82
N ALA A 23 -9.97 -19.72 17.55
CA ALA A 23 -10.43 -18.34 17.77
C ALA A 23 -10.56 -17.57 16.45
N LEU A 24 -9.63 -17.74 15.52
CA LEU A 24 -9.72 -17.15 14.18
C LEU A 24 -10.95 -17.67 13.41
N ASP A 25 -11.27 -18.96 13.50
CA ASP A 25 -12.46 -19.55 12.91
C ASP A 25 -13.76 -19.00 13.51
N TYR A 26 -13.82 -18.83 14.85
CA TYR A 26 -14.96 -18.22 15.53
C TYR A 26 -15.15 -16.77 15.09
N ALA A 27 -14.05 -15.99 15.04
CA ALA A 27 -14.08 -14.60 14.58
C ALA A 27 -14.52 -14.47 13.10
N ALA A 28 -14.14 -15.44 12.26
CA ALA A 28 -14.55 -15.49 10.86
C ALA A 28 -16.06 -15.75 10.69
N ARG A 29 -16.64 -16.52 11.59
CA ARG A 29 -18.10 -16.79 11.65
C ARG A 29 -18.90 -15.67 12.34
N GLY A 30 -18.22 -14.63 12.86
CA GLY A 30 -18.82 -13.49 13.53
C GLY A 30 -19.02 -13.68 15.04
N ASP A 31 -18.70 -14.83 15.62
CA ASP A 31 -18.71 -15.05 17.07
C ASP A 31 -17.45 -14.44 17.71
N LEU A 32 -17.51 -13.11 17.89
CA LEU A 32 -16.41 -12.35 18.49
C LEU A 32 -16.26 -12.59 19.99
N ALA A 33 -17.34 -12.98 20.68
CA ALA A 33 -17.27 -13.28 22.11
C ALA A 33 -16.55 -14.61 22.35
N GLY A 34 -16.98 -15.67 21.68
CA GLY A 34 -16.32 -16.97 21.75
C GLY A 34 -14.85 -16.91 21.28
N ALA A 35 -14.56 -16.12 20.23
CA ALA A 35 -13.19 -15.92 19.80
C ALA A 35 -12.31 -15.25 20.88
N ALA A 36 -12.80 -14.21 21.56
CA ALA A 36 -12.07 -13.55 22.64
C ALA A 36 -11.80 -14.49 23.83
N ASP A 37 -12.80 -15.31 24.22
CA ASP A 37 -12.67 -16.27 25.31
C ASP A 37 -11.64 -17.36 24.99
N ILE A 38 -11.62 -17.87 23.75
CA ILE A 38 -10.64 -18.87 23.31
C ILE A 38 -9.23 -18.28 23.25
N LEU A 39 -9.08 -17.01 22.79
CA LEU A 39 -7.79 -16.32 22.82
C LEU A 39 -7.27 -16.11 24.24
N ALA A 40 -8.14 -15.72 25.18
CA ALA A 40 -7.75 -15.61 26.57
C ALA A 40 -7.18 -16.93 27.11
N GLN A 41 -7.83 -18.05 26.83
CA GLN A 41 -7.36 -19.39 27.21
C GLN A 41 -6.02 -19.77 26.50
N ALA A 42 -5.80 -19.33 25.26
CA ALA A 42 -4.51 -19.53 24.59
C ALA A 42 -3.40 -18.72 25.28
N LEU A 43 -3.71 -17.50 25.71
CA LEU A 43 -2.78 -16.59 26.37
C LEU A 43 -2.47 -16.99 27.84
N GLU A 44 -3.37 -17.74 28.50
CA GLU A 44 -3.06 -18.39 29.79
C GLU A 44 -1.95 -19.44 29.65
N LEU A 45 -1.93 -20.18 28.53
CA LEU A 45 -0.91 -21.19 28.24
C LEU A 45 0.38 -20.55 27.71
N ALA A 46 0.25 -19.54 26.88
CA ALA A 46 1.36 -18.87 26.21
C ALA A 46 1.26 -17.34 26.36
N PRO A 47 1.64 -16.76 27.52
CA PRO A 47 1.47 -15.33 27.82
C PRO A 47 2.25 -14.38 26.91
N ARG A 48 3.27 -14.88 26.18
CA ARG A 48 4.07 -14.12 25.22
C ARG A 48 3.71 -14.39 23.76
N PHE A 49 2.53 -14.94 23.51
CA PHE A 49 2.06 -15.21 22.15
C PHE A 49 1.57 -13.92 21.49
N ALA A 50 2.46 -13.18 20.84
CA ALA A 50 2.20 -11.87 20.24
C ALA A 50 1.02 -11.90 19.26
N ALA A 51 0.93 -12.92 18.39
CA ALA A 51 -0.17 -13.07 17.45
C ALA A 51 -1.53 -13.21 18.14
N ALA A 52 -1.61 -13.93 19.26
CA ALA A 52 -2.85 -14.09 20.01
C ALA A 52 -3.25 -12.78 20.71
N TRP A 53 -2.30 -12.04 21.27
CA TRP A 53 -2.55 -10.70 21.80
C TRP A 53 -3.03 -9.74 20.71
N PHE A 54 -2.40 -9.74 19.55
CA PHE A 54 -2.80 -8.90 18.42
C PHE A 54 -4.23 -9.23 17.96
N ALA A 55 -4.54 -10.52 17.75
CA ALA A 55 -5.88 -10.96 17.37
C ALA A 55 -6.94 -10.60 18.43
N LEU A 56 -6.60 -10.70 19.72
CA LEU A 56 -7.49 -10.27 20.82
C LEU A 56 -7.75 -8.75 20.75
N GLY A 57 -6.73 -7.95 20.43
CA GLY A 57 -6.86 -6.52 20.21
C GLY A 57 -7.83 -6.19 19.07
N GLU A 58 -7.69 -6.85 17.91
CA GLU A 58 -8.61 -6.69 16.78
C GLU A 58 -10.06 -7.07 17.12
N ILE A 59 -10.25 -8.17 17.86
CA ILE A 59 -11.58 -8.62 18.27
C ILE A 59 -12.22 -7.64 19.24
N ARG A 60 -11.49 -7.14 20.23
CA ARG A 60 -11.97 -6.14 21.20
C ARG A 60 -12.34 -4.83 20.52
N ASP A 61 -11.51 -4.35 19.59
CA ASP A 61 -11.80 -3.16 18.79
C ASP A 61 -13.10 -3.33 17.98
N ARG A 62 -13.28 -4.45 17.29
CA ARG A 62 -14.52 -4.78 16.55
C ARG A 62 -15.76 -4.85 17.45
N ARG A 63 -15.61 -5.15 18.72
CA ARG A 63 -16.68 -5.16 19.75
C ARG A 63 -16.91 -3.78 20.38
N GLY A 64 -16.13 -2.76 20.02
CA GLY A 64 -16.18 -1.42 20.60
C GLY A 64 -15.48 -1.27 21.96
N ASP A 65 -14.76 -2.30 22.43
CA ASP A 65 -13.93 -2.26 23.64
C ASP A 65 -12.56 -1.68 23.29
N THR A 66 -12.52 -0.37 23.06
CA THR A 66 -11.29 0.35 22.68
C THR A 66 -10.21 0.26 23.77
N GLY A 67 -10.59 0.37 25.06
CA GLY A 67 -9.64 0.27 26.16
C GLY A 67 -9.00 -1.11 26.24
N GLY A 68 -9.81 -2.17 26.15
CA GLY A 68 -9.31 -3.53 26.10
C GLY A 68 -8.48 -3.84 24.85
N ALA A 69 -8.81 -3.23 23.72
CA ALA A 69 -8.03 -3.37 22.50
C ALA A 69 -6.62 -2.74 22.64
N VAL A 70 -6.53 -1.54 23.20
CA VAL A 70 -5.25 -0.87 23.49
C VAL A 70 -4.35 -1.76 24.35
N VAL A 71 -4.88 -2.27 25.49
CA VAL A 71 -4.11 -3.16 26.37
C VAL A 71 -3.63 -4.41 25.63
N ALA A 72 -4.45 -5.00 24.78
CA ALA A 72 -4.07 -6.19 24.02
C ALA A 72 -2.98 -5.88 22.98
N PHE A 73 -3.06 -4.75 22.26
CA PHE A 73 -2.02 -4.33 21.33
C PHE A 73 -0.71 -3.95 22.03
N GLU A 74 -0.75 -3.33 23.21
CA GLU A 74 0.45 -3.10 24.02
C GLU A 74 1.15 -4.41 24.39
N LYS A 75 0.38 -5.42 24.81
CA LYS A 75 0.91 -6.76 25.09
C LYS A 75 1.48 -7.44 23.85
N ALA A 76 0.84 -7.26 22.69
CA ALA A 76 1.38 -7.77 21.42
C ALA A 76 2.73 -7.15 21.10
N ARG A 77 2.86 -5.81 21.19
CA ARG A 77 4.10 -5.06 20.98
C ARG A 77 5.19 -5.50 21.98
N ASP A 78 4.85 -5.63 23.25
CA ASP A 78 5.82 -6.01 24.30
C ASP A 78 6.29 -7.47 24.12
N ALA A 79 5.47 -8.32 23.54
CA ALA A 79 5.80 -9.72 23.25
C ALA A 79 6.62 -9.87 21.96
N ASP A 80 6.49 -8.93 21.01
CA ASP A 80 7.19 -8.89 19.72
C ASP A 80 7.77 -7.50 19.47
N PRO A 81 9.00 -7.20 19.96
CA PRO A 81 9.66 -5.90 19.77
C PRO A 81 9.89 -5.53 18.30
N GLU A 82 9.88 -6.51 17.41
CA GLU A 82 10.02 -6.31 15.98
C GLU A 82 8.70 -5.88 15.30
N ASP A 83 7.59 -5.96 16.06
CA ASP A 83 6.24 -5.55 15.62
C ASP A 83 5.78 -6.18 14.29
N TYR A 84 5.99 -7.51 14.14
CA TYR A 84 5.60 -8.25 12.94
C TYR A 84 4.11 -8.12 12.59
N HIS A 85 3.28 -7.89 13.60
CA HIS A 85 1.82 -7.79 13.45
C HIS A 85 1.34 -6.35 13.25
N GLY A 86 2.18 -5.34 13.49
CA GLY A 86 1.80 -3.93 13.36
C GLY A 86 0.99 -3.41 14.57
N ALA A 87 1.29 -3.89 15.77
CA ALA A 87 0.62 -3.45 17.00
C ALA A 87 0.81 -1.94 17.25
N CYS A 88 1.99 -1.38 16.92
CA CYS A 88 2.24 0.05 17.00
C CYS A 88 1.31 0.87 16.08
N LEU A 89 1.03 0.36 14.87
CA LEU A 89 0.10 1.01 13.95
C LEU A 89 -1.34 0.98 14.48
N GLN A 90 -1.77 -0.13 15.09
CA GLN A 90 -3.08 -0.22 15.72
C GLN A 90 -3.20 0.71 16.93
N LEU A 91 -2.17 0.79 17.77
CA LEU A 91 -2.12 1.72 18.92
C LEU A 91 -2.26 3.17 18.45
N ALA A 92 -1.51 3.56 17.43
CA ALA A 92 -1.61 4.90 16.87
C ALA A 92 -2.99 5.20 16.28
N ARG A 93 -3.59 4.24 15.58
CA ARG A 93 -4.97 4.37 15.06
C ARG A 93 -5.99 4.59 16.17
N LEU A 94 -5.80 3.98 17.34
CA LEU A 94 -6.65 4.14 18.53
C LEU A 94 -6.27 5.36 19.39
N GLY A 95 -5.28 6.16 18.98
CA GLY A 95 -4.82 7.34 19.72
C GLY A 95 -3.97 7.03 20.94
N ALA A 96 -3.45 5.80 21.05
CA ALA A 96 -2.63 5.30 22.18
C ALA A 96 -1.14 5.17 21.82
N GLY A 97 -0.66 5.83 20.77
CA GLY A 97 0.73 5.80 20.35
C GLY A 97 0.99 6.66 19.14
N GLU A 98 2.28 6.81 18.80
CA GLU A 98 2.73 7.49 17.60
C GLU A 98 3.40 6.49 16.66
N VAL A 99 3.27 6.69 15.35
CA VAL A 99 3.95 5.90 14.32
C VAL A 99 5.02 6.74 13.65
N THR A 100 6.26 6.33 13.80
CA THR A 100 7.35 6.94 13.03
C THR A 100 7.36 6.39 11.59
N PRO A 101 7.90 7.14 10.61
CA PRO A 101 8.11 6.63 9.26
C PRO A 101 8.88 5.30 9.24
N ALA A 102 9.93 5.16 10.06
CA ALA A 102 10.75 3.94 10.14
C ALA A 102 9.96 2.71 10.63
N MET A 103 9.06 2.88 11.63
CA MET A 103 8.21 1.79 12.12
C MET A 103 7.25 1.31 11.02
N ARG A 104 6.66 2.25 10.27
CA ARG A 104 5.77 1.93 9.15
C ARG A 104 6.51 1.20 8.03
N GLU A 105 7.67 1.70 7.67
CA GLU A 105 8.54 1.09 6.65
C GLU A 105 8.92 -0.35 7.03
N ALA A 106 9.36 -0.57 8.26
CA ALA A 106 9.70 -1.88 8.77
C ALA A 106 8.51 -2.85 8.72
N TYR A 107 7.31 -2.40 9.14
CA TYR A 107 6.09 -3.20 9.04
C TYR A 107 5.76 -3.57 7.59
N VAL A 108 5.74 -2.60 6.67
CA VAL A 108 5.41 -2.83 5.26
C VAL A 108 6.42 -3.79 4.60
N ARG A 109 7.72 -3.59 4.85
CA ARG A 109 8.79 -4.48 4.35
C ARG A 109 8.56 -5.92 4.79
N ARG A 110 8.34 -6.15 6.09
CA ARG A 110 8.10 -7.49 6.63
C ARG A 110 6.83 -8.12 6.09
N LEU A 111 5.75 -7.35 6.00
CA LEU A 111 4.50 -7.80 5.42
C LEU A 111 4.73 -8.38 4.02
N PHE A 112 5.40 -7.66 3.15
CA PHE A 112 5.61 -8.08 1.77
C PHE A 112 6.70 -9.15 1.62
N ASP A 113 7.75 -9.16 2.44
CA ASP A 113 8.73 -10.24 2.46
C ASP A 113 8.09 -11.61 2.79
N GLN A 114 7.12 -11.63 3.70
CA GLN A 114 6.38 -12.85 4.04
C GLN A 114 5.42 -13.31 2.95
N TYR A 115 4.87 -12.36 2.18
CA TYR A 115 3.85 -12.64 1.17
C TYR A 115 4.39 -12.95 -0.21
N ALA A 116 5.61 -12.54 -0.54
CA ALA A 116 6.18 -12.55 -1.89
C ALA A 116 5.94 -13.88 -2.63
N ALA A 117 6.22 -15.01 -2.00
CA ALA A 117 6.10 -16.33 -2.65
C ALA A 117 4.66 -16.75 -3.00
N ARG A 118 3.64 -16.15 -2.36
CA ARG A 118 2.22 -16.51 -2.53
C ARG A 118 1.38 -15.36 -3.06
N TYR A 119 2.01 -14.21 -3.29
CA TYR A 119 1.33 -12.96 -3.59
C TYR A 119 0.48 -13.04 -4.85
N ASP A 120 1.05 -13.50 -5.97
CA ASP A 120 0.34 -13.59 -7.24
C ASP A 120 -0.86 -14.54 -7.18
N ALA A 121 -0.71 -15.70 -6.52
CA ALA A 121 -1.80 -16.65 -6.35
C ALA A 121 -2.92 -16.09 -5.46
N ALA A 122 -2.58 -15.35 -4.41
CA ALA A 122 -3.54 -14.70 -3.53
C ALA A 122 -4.32 -13.59 -4.27
N LEU A 123 -3.63 -12.76 -5.06
CA LEU A 123 -4.24 -11.68 -5.84
C LEU A 123 -5.16 -12.21 -6.95
N ALA A 124 -4.70 -13.20 -7.70
CA ALA A 124 -5.49 -13.76 -8.81
C ALA A 124 -6.73 -14.51 -8.31
N GLY A 125 -6.60 -15.29 -7.23
CA GLY A 125 -7.66 -16.17 -6.77
C GLY A 125 -8.67 -15.54 -5.83
N ARG A 126 -8.22 -14.77 -4.82
CA ARG A 126 -9.06 -14.33 -3.69
C ARG A 126 -9.50 -12.87 -3.77
N LEU A 127 -8.68 -12.00 -4.35
CA LEU A 127 -8.90 -10.56 -4.32
C LEU A 127 -9.43 -10.01 -5.65
N ALA A 128 -9.51 -10.82 -6.69
CA ALA A 128 -9.89 -10.39 -8.04
C ALA A 128 -9.20 -9.06 -8.42
N TYR A 129 -7.88 -9.01 -8.15
CA TYR A 129 -7.09 -7.79 -8.27
C TYR A 129 -6.99 -7.32 -9.71
N ARG A 130 -7.36 -6.07 -9.95
CA ARG A 130 -7.41 -5.45 -11.28
C ARG A 130 -6.65 -4.13 -11.36
N GLY A 131 -5.84 -3.81 -10.36
CA GLY A 131 -5.13 -2.53 -10.29
C GLY A 131 -4.37 -2.17 -11.57
N PRO A 132 -3.46 -3.03 -12.08
CA PRO A 132 -2.72 -2.76 -13.32
C PRO A 132 -3.61 -2.56 -14.55
N ASP A 133 -4.68 -3.36 -14.72
CA ASP A 133 -5.60 -3.26 -15.85
C ASP A 133 -6.37 -1.94 -15.84
N ILE A 134 -6.92 -1.58 -14.67
CA ILE A 134 -7.67 -0.33 -14.48
C ILE A 134 -6.76 0.88 -14.75
N LEU A 135 -5.51 0.83 -14.27
CA LEU A 135 -4.55 1.89 -14.55
C LEU A 135 -4.18 1.97 -16.04
N ARG A 136 -4.02 0.83 -16.71
CA ARG A 136 -3.76 0.80 -18.15
C ARG A 136 -4.91 1.39 -18.96
N ASP A 137 -6.16 1.07 -18.61
CA ASP A 137 -7.34 1.63 -19.23
C ASP A 137 -7.44 3.15 -19.04
N ALA A 138 -7.16 3.63 -17.82
CA ALA A 138 -7.14 5.05 -17.51
C ALA A 138 -6.06 5.81 -18.29
N VAL A 139 -4.83 5.28 -18.32
CA VAL A 139 -3.72 5.82 -19.10
C VAL A 139 -4.06 5.82 -20.60
N ALA A 140 -4.58 4.72 -21.14
CA ALA A 140 -5.00 4.62 -22.54
C ALA A 140 -6.07 5.66 -22.90
N SER A 141 -7.02 5.91 -21.99
CA SER A 141 -8.05 6.94 -22.18
C SER A 141 -7.45 8.35 -22.25
N VAL A 142 -6.51 8.68 -21.34
CA VAL A 142 -5.82 9.98 -21.31
C VAL A 142 -4.97 10.18 -22.58
N MET A 143 -4.21 9.16 -22.97
CA MET A 143 -3.37 9.21 -24.16
C MET A 143 -4.21 9.39 -25.43
N ARG A 144 -5.33 8.68 -25.56
CA ARG A 144 -6.27 8.81 -26.67
C ARG A 144 -6.89 10.20 -26.73
N ALA A 145 -7.31 10.75 -25.59
CA ALA A 145 -7.86 12.10 -25.52
C ALA A 145 -6.85 13.18 -25.92
N ALA A 146 -5.56 12.91 -25.71
CA ALA A 146 -4.45 13.77 -26.14
C ALA A 146 -4.01 13.51 -27.59
N GLY A 147 -4.63 12.60 -28.34
CA GLY A 147 -4.22 12.22 -29.70
C GLY A 147 -2.87 11.50 -29.78
N ARG A 148 -2.42 10.88 -28.67
CA ARG A 148 -1.11 10.24 -28.54
C ARG A 148 -1.25 8.71 -28.53
N PRO A 149 -0.29 7.96 -29.10
CA PRO A 149 -0.26 6.52 -29.02
C PRO A 149 -0.01 6.05 -27.58
N LEU A 150 -0.52 4.88 -27.21
CA LEU A 150 -0.21 4.21 -25.95
C LEU A 150 1.18 3.55 -26.08
N ARG A 151 2.22 4.37 -26.05
CA ARG A 151 3.61 3.93 -26.09
C ARG A 151 4.49 4.93 -25.35
N PHE A 152 5.43 4.40 -24.56
CA PHE A 152 6.31 5.18 -23.71
C PHE A 152 7.75 4.70 -23.87
N GLY A 153 8.70 5.63 -23.82
CA GLY A 153 10.13 5.27 -23.79
C GLY A 153 10.48 4.63 -22.46
N TRP A 154 10.57 5.43 -21.41
CA TRP A 154 10.94 4.97 -20.06
C TRP A 154 9.75 4.95 -19.13
N MET A 155 9.60 3.84 -18.41
CA MET A 155 8.59 3.67 -17.35
C MET A 155 9.26 3.37 -16.02
N LEU A 156 8.73 3.97 -14.95
CA LEU A 156 9.04 3.66 -13.57
C LEU A 156 7.82 3.03 -12.89
N ASP A 157 7.97 1.85 -12.31
CA ASP A 157 6.97 1.13 -11.54
C ASP A 157 7.33 1.25 -10.04
N LEU A 158 6.66 2.17 -9.35
CA LEU A 158 6.84 2.44 -7.91
C LEU A 158 6.08 1.41 -7.10
N GLY A 159 6.78 0.68 -6.22
CA GLY A 159 6.21 -0.44 -5.49
C GLY A 159 5.84 -1.57 -6.44
N CYS A 160 6.79 -1.97 -7.29
CA CYS A 160 6.55 -2.92 -8.37
C CYS A 160 6.10 -4.32 -7.91
N GLY A 161 6.27 -4.63 -6.62
CA GLY A 161 5.89 -5.92 -6.04
C GLY A 161 6.51 -7.08 -6.81
N THR A 162 5.71 -8.07 -7.14
CA THR A 162 6.11 -9.22 -7.96
C THR A 162 6.11 -8.92 -9.47
N GLY A 163 5.82 -7.69 -9.90
CA GLY A 163 5.88 -7.27 -11.30
C GLY A 163 4.56 -7.37 -12.07
N LEU A 164 3.41 -7.33 -11.42
CA LEU A 164 2.10 -7.33 -12.12
C LEU A 164 1.87 -6.05 -12.92
N GLY A 165 2.29 -4.88 -12.39
CA GLY A 165 2.29 -3.61 -13.11
C GLY A 165 3.18 -3.66 -14.35
N GLY A 166 4.41 -4.15 -14.18
CA GLY A 166 5.34 -4.37 -15.27
C GLY A 166 4.77 -5.26 -16.38
N ALA A 167 4.15 -6.39 -16.01
CA ALA A 167 3.54 -7.31 -17.00
C ALA A 167 2.45 -6.63 -17.84
N ALA A 168 1.61 -5.80 -17.21
CA ALA A 168 0.53 -5.09 -17.90
C ALA A 168 1.04 -4.02 -18.89
N PHE A 169 2.16 -3.37 -18.58
CA PHE A 169 2.68 -2.27 -19.38
C PHE A 169 3.88 -2.62 -20.27
N ARG A 170 4.57 -3.75 -20.05
CA ARG A 170 5.74 -4.15 -20.83
C ARG A 170 5.55 -4.04 -22.36
N PRO A 171 4.40 -4.43 -22.95
CA PRO A 171 4.21 -4.34 -24.39
C PRO A 171 4.21 -2.92 -24.97
N VAL A 172 4.07 -1.90 -24.12
CA VAL A 172 3.91 -0.49 -24.52
C VAL A 172 5.03 0.41 -24.01
N VAL A 173 6.11 -0.17 -23.47
CA VAL A 173 7.27 0.57 -22.95
C VAL A 173 8.57 0.03 -23.55
N ASP A 174 9.56 0.92 -23.76
CA ASP A 174 10.86 0.53 -24.31
C ASP A 174 11.83 0.12 -23.18
N TRP A 175 11.83 0.86 -22.04
CA TRP A 175 12.68 0.60 -20.89
C TRP A 175 11.84 0.67 -19.60
N LEU A 176 11.92 -0.40 -18.80
CA LEU A 176 11.10 -0.58 -17.59
C LEU A 176 12.00 -0.68 -16.36
N VAL A 177 11.82 0.26 -15.43
CA VAL A 177 12.48 0.29 -14.12
C VAL A 177 11.44 -0.03 -13.06
N GLY A 178 11.79 -0.88 -12.11
CA GLY A 178 10.95 -1.20 -10.94
C GLY A 178 11.69 -0.93 -9.63
N VAL A 179 10.97 -0.45 -8.64
CA VAL A 179 11.47 -0.31 -7.27
C VAL A 179 10.44 -0.85 -6.28
N ASP A 180 10.89 -1.59 -5.28
CA ASP A 180 10.08 -2.05 -4.17
C ASP A 180 10.87 -2.02 -2.86
N LEU A 181 10.17 -1.88 -1.74
CA LEU A 181 10.76 -1.88 -0.41
C LEU A 181 11.19 -3.29 0.02
N SER A 182 10.49 -4.33 -0.47
CA SER A 182 10.70 -5.74 -0.14
C SER A 182 11.69 -6.38 -1.12
N SER A 183 12.80 -6.86 -0.61
CA SER A 183 13.79 -7.61 -1.40
C SER A 183 13.21 -8.93 -1.92
N ALA A 184 12.29 -9.56 -1.20
CA ALA A 184 11.63 -10.78 -1.63
C ALA A 184 10.66 -10.52 -2.80
N MET A 185 9.96 -9.38 -2.83
CA MET A 185 9.16 -8.94 -3.96
C MET A 185 10.03 -8.69 -5.20
N VAL A 186 11.14 -7.95 -5.03
CA VAL A 186 12.10 -7.69 -6.11
C VAL A 186 12.68 -9.00 -6.69
N ALA A 187 12.97 -9.99 -5.85
CA ALA A 187 13.42 -11.31 -6.29
C ALA A 187 12.36 -12.02 -7.16
N GLN A 188 11.07 -11.93 -6.79
CA GLN A 188 9.97 -12.47 -7.60
C GLN A 188 9.85 -11.73 -8.94
N ALA A 189 9.92 -10.39 -8.94
CA ALA A 189 9.90 -9.59 -10.16
C ALA A 189 11.07 -9.92 -11.09
N THR A 190 12.27 -10.10 -10.51
CA THR A 190 13.49 -10.52 -11.24
C THR A 190 13.28 -11.85 -11.97
N SER A 191 12.65 -12.83 -11.30
CA SER A 191 12.42 -14.15 -11.89
C SER A 191 11.52 -14.12 -13.12
N LYS A 192 10.69 -13.09 -13.29
CA LYS A 192 9.81 -12.90 -14.46
C LYS A 192 10.51 -12.31 -15.67
N GLY A 193 11.71 -11.71 -15.50
CA GLY A 193 12.50 -11.16 -16.60
C GLY A 193 11.82 -10.01 -17.38
N LEU A 194 10.94 -9.24 -16.73
CA LEU A 194 10.16 -8.18 -17.37
C LEU A 194 10.84 -6.82 -17.29
N TYR A 195 11.62 -6.58 -16.25
CA TYR A 195 12.24 -5.29 -15.95
C TYR A 195 13.67 -5.22 -16.49
N ASP A 196 14.02 -4.07 -17.03
CA ASP A 196 15.38 -3.77 -17.47
C ASP A 196 16.27 -3.36 -16.28
N ARG A 197 15.67 -2.77 -15.22
CA ARG A 197 16.33 -2.47 -13.94
C ARG A 197 15.37 -2.65 -12.79
N LEU A 198 15.84 -3.27 -11.73
CA LEU A 198 15.13 -3.41 -10.46
C LEU A 198 15.98 -2.89 -9.31
N ALA A 199 15.35 -2.29 -8.32
CA ALA A 199 15.97 -1.77 -7.11
C ALA A 199 15.16 -2.14 -5.87
N THR A 200 15.86 -2.41 -4.76
CA THR A 200 15.23 -2.52 -3.43
C THR A 200 15.52 -1.24 -2.66
N ALA A 201 14.51 -0.38 -2.49
CA ALA A 201 14.66 0.92 -1.83
C ALA A 201 13.32 1.47 -1.33
N ASP A 202 13.39 2.43 -0.41
CA ASP A 202 12.25 3.31 -0.10
C ASP A 202 11.94 4.21 -1.31
N LEU A 203 10.65 4.50 -1.52
CA LEU A 203 10.20 5.26 -2.70
C LEU A 203 10.73 6.70 -2.73
N ALA A 204 10.74 7.39 -1.58
CA ALA A 204 11.18 8.77 -1.53
C ALA A 204 12.70 8.87 -1.76
N ALA A 205 13.45 7.96 -1.15
CA ALA A 205 14.90 7.86 -1.34
C ALA A 205 15.25 7.54 -2.81
N PHE A 206 14.57 6.59 -3.42
CA PHE A 206 14.76 6.23 -4.81
C PHE A 206 14.44 7.39 -5.77
N LEU A 207 13.30 8.07 -5.57
CA LEU A 207 12.92 9.23 -6.38
C LEU A 207 13.93 10.38 -6.27
N ALA A 208 14.47 10.61 -5.07
CA ALA A 208 15.50 11.62 -4.85
C ALA A 208 16.81 11.28 -5.58
N GLU A 209 17.24 10.02 -5.57
CA GLU A 209 18.40 9.54 -6.33
C GLU A 209 18.19 9.69 -7.83
N GLU A 210 17.03 9.26 -8.36
CA GLU A 210 16.71 9.41 -9.78
C GLU A 210 16.66 10.87 -10.20
N ALA A 211 16.14 11.76 -9.36
CA ALA A 211 16.13 13.20 -9.63
C ALA A 211 17.55 13.79 -9.67
N ALA A 212 18.43 13.38 -8.74
CA ALA A 212 19.83 13.78 -8.72
C ALA A 212 20.58 13.30 -9.98
N ASN A 213 20.22 12.15 -10.51
CA ASN A 213 20.75 11.59 -11.76
C ASN A 213 20.09 12.16 -13.03
N ALA A 214 19.23 13.17 -12.89
CA ALA A 214 18.46 13.80 -13.96
C ALA A 214 17.62 12.79 -14.80
N ALA A 215 17.20 11.68 -14.21
CA ALA A 215 16.35 10.69 -14.87
C ALA A 215 15.00 11.30 -15.27
N ARG A 216 14.44 10.84 -16.40
CA ARG A 216 13.14 11.29 -16.90
C ARG A 216 12.31 10.11 -17.38
N TYR A 217 11.14 9.94 -16.77
CA TYR A 217 10.21 8.87 -17.07
C TYR A 217 8.98 9.40 -17.80
N HIS A 218 8.60 8.74 -18.90
CA HIS A 218 7.41 9.09 -19.68
C HIS A 218 6.13 8.50 -19.07
N LEU A 219 6.28 7.44 -18.28
CA LEU A 219 5.21 6.85 -17.48
C LEU A 219 5.74 6.51 -16.08
N ILE A 220 5.04 6.96 -15.05
CA ILE A 220 5.25 6.52 -13.67
C ILE A 220 3.99 5.80 -13.21
N LEU A 221 4.13 4.59 -12.72
CA LEU A 221 3.03 3.76 -12.22
C LEU A 221 3.18 3.54 -10.72
N ALA A 222 2.05 3.52 -9.99
CA ALA A 222 1.99 3.04 -8.60
C ALA A 222 0.64 2.34 -8.37
N ALA A 223 0.63 1.02 -8.50
CA ALA A 223 -0.57 0.20 -8.40
C ALA A 223 -0.71 -0.37 -6.99
N ASP A 224 -1.67 0.14 -6.20
CA ASP A 224 -1.98 -0.30 -4.83
C ASP A 224 -0.83 -0.12 -3.81
N VAL A 225 -0.06 0.95 -3.99
CA VAL A 225 1.16 1.27 -3.22
C VAL A 225 0.90 2.36 -2.19
N PHE A 226 0.23 3.43 -2.59
CA PHE A 226 0.05 4.61 -1.73
C PHE A 226 -0.88 4.38 -0.55
N VAL A 227 -1.55 3.26 -0.50
CA VAL A 227 -2.27 2.77 0.68
C VAL A 227 -1.35 2.53 1.90
N TYR A 228 -0.04 2.46 1.71
CA TYR A 228 0.96 2.36 2.77
C TYR A 228 1.68 3.68 3.06
N VAL A 229 1.32 4.75 2.38
CA VAL A 229 1.92 6.08 2.52
C VAL A 229 0.93 7.03 3.18
N HIS A 230 1.30 7.61 4.33
CA HIS A 230 0.44 8.58 5.03
C HIS A 230 0.42 9.94 4.33
N ASP A 231 1.60 10.51 4.11
CA ASP A 231 1.76 11.80 3.45
C ASP A 231 2.24 11.61 2.01
N LEU A 232 1.39 11.98 1.06
CA LEU A 232 1.70 11.87 -0.36
C LEU A 232 2.51 13.05 -0.91
N ALA A 233 2.62 14.17 -0.19
CA ALA A 233 3.27 15.36 -0.70
C ALA A 233 4.75 15.14 -1.09
N PRO A 234 5.60 14.48 -0.27
CA PRO A 234 6.99 14.20 -0.64
C PRO A 234 7.09 13.28 -1.87
N ILE A 235 6.20 12.29 -1.96
CA ILE A 235 6.18 11.35 -3.08
C ILE A 235 5.75 12.06 -4.37
N MET A 236 4.71 12.90 -4.32
CA MET A 236 4.24 13.65 -5.49
C MET A 236 5.30 14.65 -5.97
N ALA A 237 6.04 15.31 -5.06
CA ALA A 237 7.16 16.16 -5.39
C ALA A 237 8.30 15.37 -6.10
N GLY A 238 8.64 14.19 -5.57
CA GLY A 238 9.62 13.30 -6.19
C GLY A 238 9.16 12.80 -7.57
N VAL A 239 7.90 12.40 -7.70
CA VAL A 239 7.30 12.03 -9.00
C VAL A 239 7.41 13.16 -10.00
N ALA A 240 7.04 14.40 -9.62
CA ALA A 240 7.12 15.55 -10.50
C ALA A 240 8.56 15.85 -10.93
N ALA A 241 9.54 15.66 -10.04
CA ALA A 241 10.96 15.91 -10.33
C ALA A 241 11.53 14.95 -11.39
N VAL A 242 11.03 13.73 -11.49
CA VAL A 242 11.52 12.71 -12.43
C VAL A 242 10.57 12.46 -13.61
N LEU A 243 9.40 13.07 -13.63
CA LEU A 243 8.44 12.94 -14.74
C LEU A 243 8.92 13.75 -15.94
N ALA A 244 8.88 13.17 -17.13
CA ALA A 244 9.17 13.86 -18.37
C ALA A 244 8.12 14.96 -18.64
N PRO A 245 8.47 16.05 -19.35
CA PRO A 245 7.53 17.15 -19.63
C PRO A 245 6.22 16.71 -20.30
N ASP A 246 6.28 15.66 -21.09
CA ASP A 246 5.13 15.06 -21.79
C ASP A 246 4.69 13.73 -21.15
N GLY A 247 5.23 13.40 -19.98
CA GLY A 247 4.94 12.17 -19.25
C GLY A 247 3.63 12.20 -18.51
N VAL A 248 3.22 11.03 -18.02
CA VAL A 248 2.06 10.83 -17.13
C VAL A 248 2.42 9.98 -15.93
N ALA A 249 1.83 10.30 -14.78
CA ALA A 249 1.89 9.48 -13.58
C ALA A 249 0.50 8.89 -13.33
N ALA A 250 0.42 7.58 -13.17
CA ALA A 250 -0.83 6.85 -12.97
C ALA A 250 -0.76 6.01 -11.69
N PHE A 251 -1.74 6.16 -10.80
CA PHE A 251 -1.74 5.45 -9.53
C PHE A 251 -3.13 5.24 -8.95
N THR A 252 -3.20 4.38 -7.95
CA THR A 252 -4.41 4.13 -7.17
C THR A 252 -4.21 4.50 -5.71
N VAL A 253 -5.28 4.92 -5.06
CA VAL A 253 -5.37 5.10 -3.61
C VAL A 253 -6.66 4.48 -3.09
N GLU A 254 -6.68 4.01 -1.84
CA GLU A 254 -7.94 3.85 -1.11
C GLU A 254 -8.47 5.23 -0.74
N THR A 255 -9.80 5.40 -0.68
CA THR A 255 -10.41 6.71 -0.45
C THR A 255 -11.45 6.69 0.66
N HIS A 256 -11.71 7.86 1.22
CA HIS A 256 -12.78 8.12 2.17
C HIS A 256 -13.42 9.51 1.90
N SER A 257 -14.57 9.76 2.51
CA SER A 257 -15.35 10.99 2.28
C SER A 257 -14.86 12.23 3.06
N GLY A 258 -13.85 12.08 3.95
CA GLY A 258 -13.26 13.16 4.74
C GLY A 258 -12.03 13.76 4.10
N ASP A 259 -11.42 14.73 4.79
CA ASP A 259 -10.17 15.37 4.39
C ASP A 259 -8.94 14.58 4.87
N GLY A 260 -7.78 14.84 4.24
CA GLY A 260 -6.49 14.30 4.64
C GLY A 260 -6.33 12.80 4.38
N ALA A 261 -5.41 12.19 5.12
CA ALA A 261 -5.17 10.76 5.13
C ALA A 261 -5.66 10.12 6.43
N LYS A 262 -6.33 8.98 6.34
CA LYS A 262 -6.86 8.24 7.48
C LYS A 262 -6.31 6.83 7.52
N LEU A 263 -5.73 6.43 8.65
CA LEU A 263 -5.34 5.04 8.90
C LEU A 263 -6.58 4.20 9.20
N LEU A 264 -6.80 3.16 8.39
CA LEU A 264 -7.91 2.23 8.52
C LEU A 264 -7.58 1.06 9.45
N PRO A 265 -8.59 0.32 9.95
CA PRO A 265 -8.35 -0.92 10.71
C PRO A 265 -7.54 -1.98 9.96
N THR A 266 -7.47 -1.88 8.64
CA THR A 266 -6.65 -2.73 7.77
C THR A 266 -5.16 -2.37 7.78
N LEU A 267 -4.73 -1.39 8.58
CA LEU A 267 -3.39 -0.79 8.61
C LEU A 267 -2.97 -0.17 7.26
N ARG A 268 -3.96 0.21 6.44
CA ARG A 268 -3.77 0.98 5.21
C ARG A 268 -4.33 2.38 5.35
N TYR A 269 -3.77 3.31 4.60
CA TYR A 269 -4.25 4.69 4.53
C TYR A 269 -5.25 4.84 3.39
N ALA A 270 -6.38 5.49 3.71
CA ALA A 270 -7.29 6.03 2.72
C ALA A 270 -7.09 7.54 2.64
N HIS A 271 -7.16 8.11 1.43
CA HIS A 271 -6.91 9.52 1.16
C HIS A 271 -8.17 10.22 0.66
N GLY A 272 -8.46 11.37 1.23
CA GLY A 272 -9.53 12.25 0.76
C GLY A 272 -9.24 12.78 -0.65
N ALA A 273 -10.27 12.90 -1.48
CA ALA A 273 -10.09 13.35 -2.87
C ALA A 273 -9.52 14.76 -2.97
N ASP A 274 -9.91 15.67 -2.06
CA ASP A 274 -9.43 17.05 -2.07
C ASP A 274 -8.00 17.17 -1.56
N TYR A 275 -7.62 16.37 -0.54
CA TYR A 275 -6.24 16.23 -0.12
C TYR A 275 -5.35 15.79 -1.30
N LEU A 276 -5.79 14.78 -2.04
CA LEU A 276 -5.05 14.25 -3.20
C LEU A 276 -4.88 15.31 -4.30
N ARG A 277 -5.94 16.07 -4.61
CA ARG A 277 -5.88 17.17 -5.58
C ARG A 277 -4.92 18.28 -5.11
N GLY A 278 -4.91 18.56 -3.82
CA GLY A 278 -3.98 19.50 -3.19
C GLY A 278 -2.53 19.05 -3.36
N ALA A 279 -2.20 17.83 -2.95
CA ALA A 279 -0.86 17.27 -3.04
C ALA A 279 -0.32 17.25 -4.48
N LEU A 280 -1.15 16.90 -5.46
CA LEU A 280 -0.79 16.95 -6.88
C LEU A 280 -0.51 18.38 -7.35
N ARG A 281 -1.43 19.31 -7.07
CA ARG A 281 -1.29 20.73 -7.46
C ARG A 281 -0.02 21.35 -6.86
N ASP A 282 0.23 21.10 -5.58
CA ASP A 282 1.37 21.67 -4.85
C ASP A 282 2.71 21.09 -5.35
N ALA A 283 2.68 19.88 -5.91
CA ALA A 283 3.81 19.28 -6.63
C ALA A 283 3.94 19.74 -8.11
N GLY A 284 3.08 20.65 -8.59
CA GLY A 284 3.09 21.07 -9.99
C GLY A 284 2.52 20.07 -10.98
N LEU A 285 1.64 19.18 -10.50
CA LEU A 285 0.97 18.16 -11.30
C LEU A 285 -0.52 18.52 -11.49
N ALA A 286 -1.01 18.38 -12.70
CA ALA A 286 -2.41 18.54 -13.07
C ALA A 286 -3.12 17.17 -13.19
N VAL A 287 -4.31 17.06 -12.65
CA VAL A 287 -5.15 15.86 -12.79
C VAL A 287 -5.67 15.77 -14.22
N ALA A 288 -5.28 14.73 -14.95
CA ALA A 288 -5.79 14.42 -16.30
C ALA A 288 -6.98 13.44 -16.24
N HIS A 289 -7.01 12.55 -15.24
CA HIS A 289 -8.11 11.63 -14.97
C HIS A 289 -8.21 11.37 -13.47
N LEU A 290 -9.43 11.36 -12.95
CA LEU A 290 -9.73 10.95 -11.58
C LEU A 290 -11.12 10.31 -11.56
N ALA A 291 -11.18 9.03 -11.22
CA ALA A 291 -12.43 8.28 -11.16
C ALA A 291 -12.46 7.36 -9.95
N LYS A 292 -13.66 7.10 -9.42
CA LYS A 292 -13.87 6.06 -8.43
C LYS A 292 -13.68 4.71 -9.08
N ALA A 293 -12.92 3.83 -8.44
CA ALA A 293 -12.76 2.45 -8.86
C ALA A 293 -12.42 1.57 -7.66
N SER A 294 -12.76 0.30 -7.75
CA SER A 294 -12.27 -0.70 -6.82
C SER A 294 -11.21 -1.55 -7.50
N VAL A 295 -10.02 -1.54 -6.95
CA VAL A 295 -8.88 -2.31 -7.50
C VAL A 295 -8.88 -3.76 -7.05
N ARG A 296 -9.61 -4.06 -5.95
CA ARG A 296 -9.71 -5.40 -5.37
C ARG A 296 -11.00 -5.58 -4.57
N ILE A 297 -11.31 -6.84 -4.30
CA ILE A 297 -12.41 -7.23 -3.41
C ILE A 297 -11.80 -7.74 -2.09
N GLU A 298 -12.28 -7.25 -0.96
CA GLU A 298 -11.91 -7.75 0.36
C GLU A 298 -13.17 -8.20 1.12
N LYS A 299 -13.11 -9.39 1.72
CA LYS A 299 -14.26 -9.95 2.49
C LYS A 299 -15.59 -9.92 1.71
N GLY A 300 -15.50 -10.13 0.40
CA GLY A 300 -16.67 -10.13 -0.48
C GLY A 300 -17.23 -8.75 -0.86
N ALA A 301 -16.58 -7.66 -0.43
CA ALA A 301 -16.98 -6.30 -0.78
C ALA A 301 -15.87 -5.58 -1.57
N PRO A 302 -16.23 -4.72 -2.56
CA PRO A 302 -15.27 -3.88 -3.25
C PRO A 302 -14.66 -2.87 -2.28
N VAL A 303 -13.35 -2.65 -2.38
CA VAL A 303 -12.64 -1.61 -1.63
C VAL A 303 -12.78 -0.28 -2.36
N ASP A 304 -13.29 0.74 -1.67
CA ASP A 304 -13.43 2.07 -2.24
C ASP A 304 -12.07 2.70 -2.55
N GLY A 305 -11.87 3.10 -3.80
CA GLY A 305 -10.62 3.69 -4.26
C GLY A 305 -10.81 4.74 -5.34
N LEU A 306 -9.71 5.42 -5.65
CA LEU A 306 -9.58 6.35 -6.76
C LEU A 306 -8.47 5.86 -7.69
N VAL A 307 -8.75 5.96 -8.97
CA VAL A 307 -7.77 5.86 -10.05
C VAL A 307 -7.44 7.27 -10.53
N VAL A 308 -6.17 7.58 -10.58
CA VAL A 308 -5.66 8.90 -10.93
C VAL A 308 -4.65 8.80 -12.05
N VAL A 309 -4.77 9.67 -13.05
CA VAL A 309 -3.69 9.98 -13.99
C VAL A 309 -3.40 11.47 -13.91
N ALA A 310 -2.16 11.81 -13.63
CA ALA A 310 -1.66 13.17 -13.55
C ALA A 310 -0.59 13.44 -14.58
N ARG A 311 -0.38 14.69 -14.94
CA ARG A 311 0.66 15.14 -15.87
C ARG A 311 1.30 16.43 -15.34
N PRO A 312 2.48 16.85 -15.80
CA PRO A 312 3.02 18.13 -15.43
C PRO A 312 2.00 19.24 -15.74
N SER A 313 1.81 20.18 -14.81
CA SER A 313 1.06 21.39 -15.07
C SER A 313 1.84 22.17 -16.16
N THR A 314 1.17 22.54 -17.25
CA THR A 314 1.71 23.55 -18.14
C THR A 314 1.76 24.85 -17.33
N ALA A 315 2.94 25.23 -16.85
CA ALA A 315 3.11 26.51 -16.20
C ALA A 315 2.68 27.57 -17.21
N MET A 316 1.69 28.37 -16.86
CA MET A 316 1.54 29.68 -17.52
C MET A 316 2.90 30.39 -17.34
N PRO A 317 3.54 30.89 -18.41
CA PRO A 317 4.72 31.72 -18.24
C PRO A 317 4.33 32.87 -17.30
N ALA A 318 5.16 33.12 -16.28
CA ALA A 318 4.97 34.26 -15.39
C ALA A 318 4.73 35.52 -16.27
N PRO A 319 3.80 36.40 -15.92
CA PRO A 319 3.57 37.62 -16.66
C PRO A 319 4.91 38.35 -16.75
N VAL A 320 5.38 38.57 -17.97
CA VAL A 320 6.53 39.43 -18.23
C VAL A 320 6.14 40.78 -17.66
N THR A 321 6.68 41.17 -16.52
CA THR A 321 6.64 42.52 -16.05
C THR A 321 7.45 43.34 -17.03
N SER A 322 6.78 43.97 -17.99
CA SER A 322 7.35 45.02 -18.81
C SER A 322 7.74 46.14 -17.86
N GLY A 323 9.01 46.15 -17.44
CA GLY A 323 9.63 47.29 -16.80
C GLY A 323 9.65 48.41 -17.82
N GLY A 324 8.94 49.46 -17.51
CA GLY A 324 9.11 50.76 -18.16
C GLY A 324 10.34 51.50 -17.64
#